data_4e2797d6bf342c64031f4ddfa9744fc5
#
_entry.id   4e2797d6bf342c64031f4ddfa9744fc5
#
_cell.length_a   1.000
_cell.length_b   1.000
_cell.length_c   1.000
_cell.angle_alpha   90.00
_cell.angle_beta   90.00
_cell.angle_gamma   90.00
#
_symmetry.space_group_name_H-M   'P 1'
#
loop_
_entity.id
_entity.type
_entity.pdbx_description
1 polymer ?
#
loop_
_entity_poly.entity_id
_entity_poly.type
_entity_poly.pdbx_seq_one_letter_code
_entity_poly.pdbx_strand_id
1 'polypeptide(L)'
;MKVSELPYRRVTREEMTEGLQRVIERIKAAQSVEEILAARAEYLSLTTEYATAQSLSYMRYTINTVDPFYLAEKDYYDEIGPEVENLALQYTSAVLDSPFREALEAALSPILLHSMELQRRSMSPEIVDDMVEENKLVSEYAQLMAGMLFPFRGEQLPRPMLMKYARSADRATRRECYEALGTTLEAHSAQLDDIFDRLVHVRDRMAKKMGYQNFIELGYCRMERMCYDAQAVQTFRENIVRDIVPVVSRLRLENAQRLGIDTFRLYDNEFFTPGGDPTPCGKEELFAAAQKMYDAMGDVPGAFFRMMCENEAFDVESRPNKWGGGCCTEFPKFRQPFILANFNGTSGDVDVVTHEAGHALNAYLIADNRFALELGCGGMETAETHSMSMEFFAWPYLDAFFPKAGDAERYRFQHALDALSFLPYGTMVDEFQHRVYAEPDLTPAERNAVWLELEAKYRPYIDQSGIPYLERGTRWQYQMHIYETPFYYIDYCLAQTAAFQFLLASQDDYDGAFARYLHLSQQGGEKLWTDLLAEAGFRSPFEPGALAQLAAQVEPLIRKHTV
;
A
#
# COMPACT_ATOMS: atom_id res chain seq x y z
N MET A 1 6.86 -11.05 -23.57
CA MET A 1 6.33 -9.91 -24.38
C MET A 1 6.54 -8.67 -23.53
N LYS A 2 7.08 -7.61 -24.12
CA LYS A 2 7.29 -6.37 -23.37
C LYS A 2 5.97 -5.76 -22.94
N VAL A 3 5.94 -5.15 -21.77
CA VAL A 3 4.70 -4.55 -21.22
C VAL A 3 4.20 -3.40 -22.11
N SER A 4 5.13 -2.63 -22.74
CA SER A 4 4.77 -1.59 -23.71
C SER A 4 4.04 -2.12 -24.95
N GLU A 5 4.24 -3.39 -25.30
CA GLU A 5 3.66 -4.06 -26.48
C GLU A 5 2.35 -4.80 -26.17
N LEU A 6 1.94 -4.85 -24.90
CA LEU A 6 0.69 -5.51 -24.52
C LEU A 6 -0.50 -4.86 -25.24
N PRO A 7 -1.30 -5.65 -25.97
CA PRO A 7 -2.43 -5.09 -26.71
C PRO A 7 -3.50 -4.58 -25.73
N TYR A 8 -3.93 -3.36 -25.93
CA TYR A 8 -5.05 -2.76 -25.21
C TYR A 8 -6.32 -2.83 -26.07
N ARG A 9 -7.39 -3.30 -25.47
CA ARG A 9 -8.75 -3.26 -26.02
C ARG A 9 -9.70 -2.86 -24.89
N ARG A 10 -10.46 -1.79 -25.08
CA ARG A 10 -11.52 -1.44 -24.14
C ARG A 10 -12.54 -2.60 -24.05
N VAL A 11 -12.85 -3.03 -22.85
CA VAL A 11 -14.01 -3.88 -22.56
C VAL A 11 -15.19 -2.96 -22.32
N THR A 12 -16.28 -3.15 -23.08
CA THR A 12 -17.37 -2.19 -23.05
C THR A 12 -18.37 -2.50 -21.91
N ARG A 13 -19.15 -1.48 -21.54
CA ARG A 13 -20.26 -1.61 -20.57
C ARG A 13 -21.22 -2.72 -21.01
N GLU A 14 -21.59 -2.74 -22.30
CA GLU A 14 -22.52 -3.72 -22.87
C GLU A 14 -21.95 -5.15 -22.78
N GLU A 15 -20.68 -5.35 -23.13
CA GLU A 15 -20.02 -6.66 -23.02
C GLU A 15 -20.07 -7.19 -21.58
N MET A 16 -19.77 -6.35 -20.58
CA MET A 16 -19.82 -6.74 -19.17
C MET A 16 -21.25 -6.97 -18.69
N THR A 17 -22.16 -6.07 -19.00
CA THR A 17 -23.56 -6.18 -18.56
C THR A 17 -24.22 -7.43 -19.11
N GLU A 18 -24.15 -7.67 -20.41
CA GLU A 18 -24.75 -8.84 -21.05
C GLU A 18 -24.07 -10.14 -20.58
N GLY A 19 -22.75 -10.13 -20.47
CA GLY A 19 -21.96 -11.29 -20.03
C GLY A 19 -22.28 -11.69 -18.59
N LEU A 20 -22.22 -10.74 -17.65
CA LEU A 20 -22.48 -11.00 -16.23
C LEU A 20 -23.95 -11.37 -15.97
N GLN A 21 -24.91 -10.69 -16.62
CA GLN A 21 -26.34 -11.06 -16.50
C GLN A 21 -26.58 -12.51 -16.95
N ARG A 22 -26.03 -12.92 -18.08
CA ARG A 22 -26.12 -14.31 -18.55
C ARG A 22 -25.54 -15.30 -17.53
N VAL A 23 -24.40 -14.99 -16.93
CA VAL A 23 -23.77 -15.84 -15.88
C VAL A 23 -24.68 -15.95 -14.66
N ILE A 24 -25.22 -14.80 -14.19
CA ILE A 24 -26.11 -14.73 -13.02
C ILE A 24 -27.39 -15.58 -13.26
N GLU A 25 -28.00 -15.46 -14.44
CA GLU A 25 -29.17 -16.26 -14.82
C GLU A 25 -28.86 -17.77 -14.84
N ARG A 26 -27.69 -18.16 -15.36
CA ARG A 26 -27.25 -19.55 -15.35
C ARG A 26 -27.08 -20.10 -13.94
N ILE A 27 -26.49 -19.32 -13.01
CA ILE A 27 -26.33 -19.73 -11.61
C ILE A 27 -27.70 -19.91 -10.95
N LYS A 28 -28.62 -18.95 -11.14
CA LYS A 28 -29.99 -19.00 -10.57
C LYS A 28 -30.79 -20.19 -11.11
N ALA A 29 -30.56 -20.62 -12.35
CA ALA A 29 -31.23 -21.75 -12.98
C ALA A 29 -30.55 -23.10 -12.76
N ALA A 30 -29.34 -23.11 -12.18
CA ALA A 30 -28.50 -24.31 -12.03
C ALA A 30 -29.19 -25.40 -11.19
N GLN A 31 -29.04 -26.64 -11.62
CA GLN A 31 -29.59 -27.84 -10.95
C GLN A 31 -28.48 -28.68 -10.28
N SER A 32 -27.23 -28.27 -10.40
CA SER A 32 -26.08 -28.95 -9.78
C SER A 32 -24.93 -27.99 -9.50
N VAL A 33 -23.98 -28.41 -8.65
CA VAL A 33 -22.74 -27.69 -8.36
C VAL A 33 -21.89 -27.53 -9.63
N GLU A 34 -21.83 -28.55 -10.47
CA GLU A 34 -21.05 -28.54 -11.71
C GLU A 34 -21.53 -27.45 -12.68
N GLU A 35 -22.84 -27.22 -12.76
CA GLU A 35 -23.42 -26.14 -13.57
C GLU A 35 -23.03 -24.76 -13.04
N ILE A 36 -22.99 -24.58 -11.72
CA ILE A 36 -22.52 -23.33 -11.08
C ILE A 36 -21.04 -23.12 -11.33
N LEU A 37 -20.20 -24.17 -11.18
CA LEU A 37 -18.77 -24.09 -11.45
C LEU A 37 -18.48 -23.79 -12.93
N ALA A 38 -19.29 -24.32 -13.85
CA ALA A 38 -19.19 -23.97 -15.28
C ALA A 38 -19.57 -22.50 -15.56
N ALA A 39 -20.59 -21.98 -14.88
CA ALA A 39 -20.96 -20.57 -14.97
C ALA A 39 -19.86 -19.66 -14.35
N ARG A 40 -19.26 -20.09 -13.22
CA ARG A 40 -18.10 -19.40 -12.62
C ARG A 40 -16.91 -19.32 -13.58
N ALA A 41 -16.62 -20.38 -14.34
CA ALA A 41 -15.52 -20.32 -15.32
C ALA A 41 -15.77 -19.23 -16.39
N GLU A 42 -17.02 -19.02 -16.82
CA GLU A 42 -17.37 -17.90 -17.72
C GLU A 42 -17.21 -16.55 -17.01
N TYR A 43 -17.64 -16.41 -15.75
CA TYR A 43 -17.44 -15.23 -14.91
C TYR A 43 -15.95 -14.86 -14.85
N LEU A 44 -15.08 -15.81 -14.50
CA LEU A 44 -13.64 -15.58 -14.43
C LEU A 44 -13.02 -15.15 -15.76
N SER A 45 -13.51 -15.69 -16.87
CA SER A 45 -13.05 -15.27 -18.21
C SER A 45 -13.41 -13.82 -18.50
N LEU A 46 -14.64 -13.40 -18.21
CA LEU A 46 -15.11 -12.02 -18.41
C LEU A 46 -14.36 -11.04 -17.51
N THR A 47 -14.24 -11.36 -16.23
CA THR A 47 -13.57 -10.50 -15.26
C THR A 47 -12.06 -10.42 -15.48
N THR A 48 -11.40 -11.47 -15.98
CA THR A 48 -9.98 -11.43 -16.41
C THR A 48 -9.77 -10.42 -17.55
N GLU A 49 -10.62 -10.43 -18.57
CA GLU A 49 -10.54 -9.47 -19.70
C GLU A 49 -10.77 -8.04 -19.21
N TYR A 50 -11.79 -7.84 -18.37
CA TYR A 50 -12.13 -6.53 -17.80
C TYR A 50 -11.00 -5.99 -16.92
N ALA A 51 -10.54 -6.76 -15.94
CA ALA A 51 -9.48 -6.37 -15.02
C ALA A 51 -8.18 -6.06 -15.77
N THR A 52 -7.83 -6.85 -16.81
CA THR A 52 -6.65 -6.57 -17.63
C THR A 52 -6.77 -5.26 -18.39
N ALA A 53 -7.92 -4.98 -18.98
CA ALA A 53 -8.14 -3.74 -19.73
C ALA A 53 -8.12 -2.53 -18.79
N GLN A 54 -8.79 -2.62 -17.66
CA GLN A 54 -8.81 -1.59 -16.61
C GLN A 54 -7.39 -1.32 -16.08
N SER A 55 -6.64 -2.36 -15.69
CA SER A 55 -5.27 -2.22 -15.18
C SER A 55 -4.33 -1.62 -16.22
N LEU A 56 -4.41 -2.02 -17.50
CA LEU A 56 -3.59 -1.43 -18.57
C LEU A 56 -3.92 0.05 -18.80
N SER A 57 -5.20 0.42 -18.79
CA SER A 57 -5.60 1.83 -18.99
C SER A 57 -5.15 2.69 -17.82
N TYR A 58 -5.39 2.22 -16.59
CA TYR A 58 -4.99 2.90 -15.36
C TYR A 58 -3.48 3.06 -15.27
N MET A 59 -2.72 1.99 -15.52
CA MET A 59 -1.26 2.05 -15.49
C MET A 59 -0.69 3.02 -16.51
N ARG A 60 -1.18 3.01 -17.76
CA ARG A 60 -0.73 3.94 -18.79
C ARG A 60 -1.14 5.38 -18.49
N TYR A 61 -2.27 5.59 -17.83
CA TYR A 61 -2.66 6.89 -17.29
C TYR A 61 -1.69 7.33 -16.17
N THR A 62 -1.35 6.50 -15.20
CA THR A 62 -0.45 6.87 -14.09
C THR A 62 0.97 7.19 -14.57
N ILE A 63 1.42 6.57 -15.64
CA ILE A 63 2.68 6.88 -16.33
C ILE A 63 2.69 8.31 -16.90
N ASN A 64 1.54 8.79 -17.39
CA ASN A 64 1.37 10.15 -17.91
C ASN A 64 -0.10 10.62 -17.73
N THR A 65 -0.39 11.29 -16.63
CA THR A 65 -1.74 11.70 -16.25
C THR A 65 -2.40 12.74 -17.18
N VAL A 66 -1.64 13.31 -18.12
CA VAL A 66 -2.14 14.26 -19.12
C VAL A 66 -2.27 13.66 -20.52
N ASP A 67 -2.01 12.36 -20.69
CA ASP A 67 -2.28 11.68 -21.96
C ASP A 67 -3.80 11.65 -22.22
N PRO A 68 -4.30 12.29 -23.30
CA PRO A 68 -5.73 12.46 -23.47
C PRO A 68 -6.46 11.14 -23.77
N PHE A 69 -5.78 10.15 -24.35
CA PHE A 69 -6.39 8.86 -24.63
C PHE A 69 -6.56 8.06 -23.33
N TYR A 70 -5.48 7.89 -22.55
CA TYR A 70 -5.54 7.09 -21.32
C TYR A 70 -6.27 7.79 -20.19
N LEU A 71 -6.30 9.12 -20.18
CA LEU A 71 -7.20 9.87 -19.27
C LEU A 71 -8.67 9.54 -19.60
N ALA A 72 -9.05 9.57 -20.87
CA ALA A 72 -10.42 9.23 -21.27
C ALA A 72 -10.77 7.74 -21.04
N GLU A 73 -9.81 6.83 -21.19
CA GLU A 73 -10.01 5.40 -20.88
C GLU A 73 -10.18 5.18 -19.35
N LYS A 74 -9.36 5.85 -18.56
CA LYS A 74 -9.48 5.80 -17.08
C LYS A 74 -10.83 6.36 -16.63
N ASP A 75 -11.23 7.54 -17.13
CA ASP A 75 -12.53 8.15 -16.81
C ASP A 75 -13.71 7.22 -17.21
N TYR A 76 -13.56 6.51 -18.33
CA TYR A 76 -14.54 5.51 -18.74
C TYR A 76 -14.68 4.38 -17.71
N TYR A 77 -13.56 3.81 -17.22
CA TYR A 77 -13.61 2.75 -16.19
C TYR A 77 -14.04 3.27 -14.82
N ASP A 78 -13.74 4.50 -14.47
CA ASP A 78 -14.26 5.15 -13.24
C ASP A 78 -15.78 5.29 -13.27
N GLU A 79 -16.36 5.56 -14.46
CA GLU A 79 -17.80 5.68 -14.63
C GLU A 79 -18.52 4.33 -14.60
N ILE A 80 -17.99 3.33 -15.33
CA ILE A 80 -18.67 2.02 -15.43
C ILE A 80 -18.31 1.06 -14.30
N GLY A 81 -17.19 1.26 -13.61
CA GLY A 81 -16.69 0.38 -12.55
C GLY A 81 -17.75 0.04 -11.51
N PRO A 82 -18.41 1.03 -10.89
CA PRO A 82 -19.45 0.76 -9.89
C PRO A 82 -20.66 -0.04 -10.42
N GLU A 83 -20.99 0.09 -11.71
CA GLU A 83 -22.05 -0.73 -12.33
C GLU A 83 -21.58 -2.20 -12.50
N VAL A 84 -20.33 -2.40 -12.93
CA VAL A 84 -19.72 -3.73 -13.04
C VAL A 84 -19.59 -4.38 -11.66
N GLU A 85 -19.18 -3.64 -10.64
CA GLU A 85 -19.13 -4.10 -9.25
C GLU A 85 -20.51 -4.50 -8.72
N ASN A 86 -21.56 -3.75 -9.05
CA ASN A 86 -22.92 -4.12 -8.70
C ASN A 86 -23.38 -5.42 -9.38
N LEU A 87 -22.95 -5.69 -10.62
CA LEU A 87 -23.22 -6.96 -11.30
C LEU A 87 -22.39 -8.11 -10.68
N ALA A 88 -21.15 -7.85 -10.29
CA ALA A 88 -20.33 -8.81 -9.55
C ALA A 88 -20.97 -9.14 -8.18
N LEU A 89 -21.56 -8.16 -7.49
CA LEU A 89 -22.34 -8.39 -6.27
C LEU A 89 -23.56 -9.29 -6.51
N GLN A 90 -24.28 -9.11 -7.63
CA GLN A 90 -25.41 -9.96 -7.97
C GLN A 90 -24.95 -11.40 -8.28
N TYR A 91 -23.79 -11.59 -8.93
CA TYR A 91 -23.14 -12.88 -9.09
C TYR A 91 -22.82 -13.50 -7.72
N THR A 92 -22.13 -12.76 -6.86
CA THR A 92 -21.80 -13.17 -5.48
C THR A 92 -23.05 -13.59 -4.71
N SER A 93 -24.11 -12.80 -4.76
CA SER A 93 -25.39 -13.12 -4.12
C SER A 93 -26.03 -14.39 -4.70
N ALA A 94 -26.00 -14.58 -6.01
CA ALA A 94 -26.56 -15.78 -6.64
C ALA A 94 -25.79 -17.05 -6.22
N VAL A 95 -24.46 -16.96 -6.02
CA VAL A 95 -23.65 -18.07 -5.51
C VAL A 95 -23.98 -18.35 -4.04
N LEU A 96 -24.00 -17.33 -3.19
CA LEU A 96 -24.24 -17.44 -1.75
C LEU A 96 -25.66 -17.92 -1.41
N ASP A 97 -26.65 -17.49 -2.18
CA ASP A 97 -28.07 -17.83 -1.97
C ASP A 97 -28.48 -19.15 -2.70
N SER A 98 -27.50 -19.81 -3.35
CA SER A 98 -27.75 -21.07 -4.03
C SER A 98 -28.15 -22.19 -3.06
N PRO A 99 -29.10 -23.07 -3.43
CA PRO A 99 -29.44 -24.25 -2.62
C PRO A 99 -28.26 -25.24 -2.50
N PHE A 100 -27.19 -25.05 -3.29
CA PHE A 100 -25.97 -25.88 -3.29
C PHE A 100 -24.85 -25.28 -2.45
N ARG A 101 -25.11 -24.26 -1.61
CA ARG A 101 -24.09 -23.50 -0.86
C ARG A 101 -23.11 -24.39 -0.09
N GLU A 102 -23.58 -25.38 0.67
CA GLU A 102 -22.71 -26.30 1.42
C GLU A 102 -21.76 -27.09 0.51
N ALA A 103 -22.28 -27.55 -0.63
CA ALA A 103 -21.46 -28.28 -1.61
C ALA A 103 -20.48 -27.34 -2.35
N LEU A 104 -20.85 -26.09 -2.57
CA LEU A 104 -19.96 -25.06 -3.13
C LEU A 104 -18.85 -24.70 -2.15
N GLU A 105 -19.12 -24.64 -0.86
CA GLU A 105 -18.10 -24.40 0.17
C GLU A 105 -17.02 -25.49 0.17
N ALA A 106 -17.46 -26.76 0.01
CA ALA A 106 -16.53 -27.88 -0.11
C ALA A 106 -15.76 -27.91 -1.45
N ALA A 107 -16.37 -27.45 -2.55
CA ALA A 107 -15.76 -27.46 -3.89
C ALA A 107 -14.84 -26.24 -4.15
N LEU A 108 -15.11 -25.11 -3.54
CA LEU A 108 -14.37 -23.86 -3.69
C LEU A 108 -13.42 -23.67 -2.50
N SER A 109 -13.76 -22.75 -1.60
CA SER A 109 -12.99 -22.44 -0.39
C SER A 109 -13.90 -21.75 0.61
N PRO A 110 -13.83 -22.07 1.92
CA PRO A 110 -14.52 -21.30 2.96
C PRO A 110 -14.11 -19.83 2.96
N ILE A 111 -12.84 -19.53 2.68
CA ILE A 111 -12.32 -18.16 2.62
C ILE A 111 -12.92 -17.40 1.44
N LEU A 112 -13.04 -18.04 0.27
CA LEU A 112 -13.70 -17.40 -0.87
C LEU A 112 -15.15 -17.04 -0.56
N LEU A 113 -15.91 -17.95 0.06
CA LEU A 113 -17.28 -17.64 0.43
C LEU A 113 -17.36 -16.56 1.52
N HIS A 114 -16.40 -16.51 2.44
CA HIS A 114 -16.30 -15.44 3.44
C HIS A 114 -15.98 -14.09 2.79
N SER A 115 -15.02 -14.03 1.84
CA SER A 115 -14.75 -12.83 1.03
C SER A 115 -16.01 -12.37 0.30
N MET A 116 -16.75 -13.28 -0.35
CA MET A 116 -18.01 -12.98 -1.00
C MET A 116 -19.07 -12.38 -0.04
N GLU A 117 -19.13 -12.84 1.21
CA GLU A 117 -20.02 -12.24 2.23
C GLU A 117 -19.59 -10.81 2.60
N LEU A 118 -18.29 -10.51 2.68
CA LEU A 118 -17.80 -9.15 2.91
C LEU A 118 -18.10 -8.25 1.71
N GLN A 119 -17.88 -8.74 0.49
CA GLN A 119 -18.24 -8.01 -0.74
C GLN A 119 -19.73 -7.69 -0.77
N ARG A 120 -20.61 -8.64 -0.39
CA ARG A 120 -22.07 -8.38 -0.27
C ARG A 120 -22.41 -7.30 0.75
N ARG A 121 -21.58 -7.11 1.77
CA ARG A 121 -21.72 -6.08 2.80
C ARG A 121 -21.07 -4.75 2.41
N SER A 122 -20.24 -4.71 1.37
CA SER A 122 -19.49 -3.52 0.94
C SER A 122 -20.17 -2.73 -0.17
N MET A 123 -21.19 -3.30 -0.83
CA MET A 123 -21.81 -2.74 -2.03
C MET A 123 -23.33 -2.88 -2.00
N SER A 124 -24.02 -1.89 -2.55
CA SER A 124 -25.49 -1.89 -2.79
C SER A 124 -25.81 -1.09 -4.06
N PRO A 125 -26.85 -1.45 -4.83
CA PRO A 125 -27.29 -0.63 -5.96
C PRO A 125 -27.59 0.84 -5.60
N GLU A 126 -27.94 1.12 -4.34
CA GLU A 126 -28.28 2.45 -3.85
C GLU A 126 -27.09 3.40 -3.74
N ILE A 127 -25.86 2.86 -3.73
CA ILE A 127 -24.62 3.65 -3.59
C ILE A 127 -23.80 3.80 -4.88
N VAL A 128 -24.26 3.24 -6.00
CA VAL A 128 -23.53 3.27 -7.30
C VAL A 128 -23.18 4.70 -7.71
N ASP A 129 -24.16 5.62 -7.66
CA ASP A 129 -23.91 7.02 -8.03
C ASP A 129 -22.93 7.71 -7.07
N ASP A 130 -22.97 7.37 -5.79
CA ASP A 130 -22.03 7.89 -4.79
C ASP A 130 -20.61 7.36 -5.03
N MET A 131 -20.46 6.10 -5.45
CA MET A 131 -19.14 5.53 -5.82
C MET A 131 -18.56 6.21 -7.06
N VAL A 132 -19.39 6.54 -8.05
CA VAL A 132 -18.94 7.35 -9.20
C VAL A 132 -18.47 8.74 -8.76
N GLU A 133 -19.18 9.37 -7.80
CA GLU A 133 -18.75 10.66 -7.21
C GLU A 133 -17.42 10.49 -6.45
N GLU A 134 -17.28 9.46 -5.62
CA GLU A 134 -16.05 9.14 -4.89
C GLU A 134 -14.86 8.97 -5.85
N ASN A 135 -15.01 8.16 -6.92
CA ASN A 135 -13.96 7.92 -7.90
C ASN A 135 -13.50 9.22 -8.59
N LYS A 136 -14.44 10.12 -8.92
CA LYS A 136 -14.10 11.43 -9.49
C LYS A 136 -13.31 12.31 -8.53
N LEU A 137 -13.68 12.31 -7.25
CA LEU A 137 -12.96 13.07 -6.20
C LEU A 137 -11.55 12.52 -5.94
N VAL A 138 -11.40 11.20 -5.91
CA VAL A 138 -10.09 10.54 -5.82
C VAL A 138 -9.22 10.93 -7.00
N SER A 139 -9.78 10.93 -8.20
CA SER A 139 -9.09 11.34 -9.44
C SER A 139 -8.70 12.82 -9.43
N GLU A 140 -9.58 13.69 -8.90
CA GLU A 140 -9.31 15.13 -8.74
C GLU A 140 -8.12 15.36 -7.80
N TYR A 141 -8.05 14.64 -6.68
CA TYR A 141 -6.90 14.70 -5.78
C TYR A 141 -5.62 14.20 -6.44
N ALA A 142 -5.65 13.05 -7.08
CA ALA A 142 -4.48 12.45 -7.74
C ALA A 142 -3.92 13.39 -8.84
N GLN A 143 -4.79 13.98 -9.67
CA GLN A 143 -4.40 14.96 -10.69
C GLN A 143 -3.82 16.23 -10.08
N LEU A 144 -4.45 16.77 -9.03
CA LEU A 144 -3.95 17.95 -8.32
C LEU A 144 -2.53 17.69 -7.79
N MET A 145 -2.31 16.59 -7.09
CA MET A 145 -1.01 16.25 -6.52
C MET A 145 0.06 15.95 -7.58
N ALA A 146 -0.29 15.25 -8.67
CA ALA A 146 0.63 14.96 -9.77
C ALA A 146 1.03 16.21 -10.57
N GLY A 147 0.13 17.19 -10.65
CA GLY A 147 0.37 18.47 -11.31
C GLY A 147 1.13 19.49 -10.49
N MET A 148 1.25 19.29 -9.15
CA MET A 148 1.97 20.22 -8.28
C MET A 148 3.46 20.25 -8.59
N LEU A 149 3.98 21.45 -8.80
CA LEU A 149 5.41 21.72 -8.91
C LEU A 149 5.85 22.60 -7.74
N PHE A 150 6.95 22.22 -7.14
CA PHE A 150 7.49 22.83 -5.93
C PHE A 150 8.70 23.69 -6.31
N PRO A 151 8.62 25.04 -6.13
CA PRO A 151 9.74 25.94 -6.38
C PRO A 151 10.87 25.66 -5.39
N PHE A 152 12.04 25.24 -5.87
CA PHE A 152 13.19 24.95 -5.03
C PHE A 152 14.48 25.35 -5.74
N ARG A 153 15.24 26.31 -5.19
CA ARG A 153 16.55 26.76 -5.70
C ARG A 153 16.57 27.12 -7.18
N GLY A 154 15.48 27.72 -7.66
CA GLY A 154 15.33 28.16 -9.07
C GLY A 154 14.78 27.11 -10.02
N GLU A 155 14.51 25.91 -9.55
CA GLU A 155 13.87 24.84 -10.30
C GLU A 155 12.40 24.66 -9.88
N GLN A 156 11.63 23.98 -10.74
CA GLN A 156 10.26 23.54 -10.46
C GLN A 156 10.27 22.02 -10.40
N LEU A 157 10.19 21.46 -9.19
CA LEU A 157 10.37 20.03 -8.97
C LEU A 157 9.05 19.32 -8.67
N PRO A 158 8.79 18.13 -9.21
CA PRO A 158 7.74 17.27 -8.69
C PRO A 158 8.11 16.81 -7.25
N ARG A 159 7.11 16.46 -6.45
CA ARG A 159 7.30 16.12 -5.03
C ARG A 159 8.39 15.07 -4.78
N PRO A 160 8.46 13.93 -5.49
CA PRO A 160 9.52 12.94 -5.23
C PRO A 160 10.93 13.51 -5.39
N MET A 161 11.14 14.39 -6.37
CA MET A 161 12.43 15.05 -6.60
C MET A 161 12.74 16.12 -5.55
N LEU A 162 11.73 16.83 -5.03
CA LEU A 162 11.90 17.74 -3.89
C LEU A 162 12.31 16.95 -2.64
N MET A 163 11.64 15.84 -2.34
CA MET A 163 11.87 15.07 -1.11
C MET A 163 13.26 14.42 -1.03
N LYS A 164 13.99 14.33 -2.13
CA LYS A 164 15.41 13.99 -2.10
C LYS A 164 16.21 14.91 -1.15
N TYR A 165 15.86 16.19 -1.09
CA TYR A 165 16.55 17.18 -0.25
C TYR A 165 16.16 17.08 1.23
N ALA A 166 15.07 16.39 1.56
CA ALA A 166 14.70 16.09 2.94
C ALA A 166 15.71 15.14 3.63
N ARG A 167 16.48 14.38 2.85
CA ARG A 167 17.52 13.46 3.32
C ARG A 167 18.94 14.07 3.31
N SER A 168 19.08 15.36 2.99
CA SER A 168 20.37 16.06 2.94
C SER A 168 21.09 16.08 4.30
N ALA A 169 22.41 15.97 4.30
CA ALA A 169 23.24 16.19 5.49
C ALA A 169 23.13 17.64 5.99
N ASP A 170 22.95 18.61 5.07
CA ASP A 170 22.78 20.02 5.43
C ASP A 170 21.36 20.31 5.95
N ARG A 171 21.29 20.67 7.23
CA ARG A 171 20.02 20.96 7.92
C ARG A 171 19.27 22.14 7.31
N ALA A 172 19.97 23.16 6.80
CA ALA A 172 19.33 24.31 6.15
C ALA A 172 18.62 23.86 4.86
N THR A 173 19.27 23.00 4.08
CA THR A 173 18.67 22.39 2.88
C THR A 173 17.41 21.57 3.20
N ARG A 174 17.41 20.78 4.28
CA ARG A 174 16.22 20.05 4.72
C ARG A 174 15.07 21.00 5.08
N ARG A 175 15.38 22.05 5.82
CA ARG A 175 14.39 23.08 6.18
C ARG A 175 13.82 23.77 4.95
N GLU A 176 14.67 24.24 4.02
CA GLU A 176 14.23 24.86 2.75
C GLU A 176 13.30 23.93 1.94
N CYS A 177 13.62 22.62 1.92
CA CYS A 177 12.78 21.59 1.27
C CYS A 177 11.37 21.57 1.88
N TYR A 178 11.25 21.53 3.20
CA TYR A 178 9.94 21.51 3.87
C TYR A 178 9.23 22.88 3.81
N GLU A 179 9.95 23.98 3.74
CA GLU A 179 9.37 25.30 3.49
C GLU A 179 8.75 25.39 2.07
N ALA A 180 9.45 24.85 1.06
CA ALA A 180 8.91 24.75 -0.30
C ALA A 180 7.67 23.84 -0.35
N LEU A 181 7.71 22.69 0.33
CA LEU A 181 6.58 21.77 0.46
C LEU A 181 5.38 22.49 1.12
N GLY A 182 5.57 23.10 2.28
CA GLY A 182 4.52 23.78 3.02
C GLY A 182 3.90 24.95 2.26
N THR A 183 4.73 25.78 1.63
CA THR A 183 4.26 26.94 0.84
C THR A 183 3.41 26.53 -0.36
N THR A 184 3.82 25.47 -1.07
CA THR A 184 3.05 24.97 -2.22
C THR A 184 1.73 24.34 -1.78
N LEU A 185 1.73 23.54 -0.71
CA LEU A 185 0.50 22.97 -0.16
C LEU A 185 -0.46 24.06 0.34
N GLU A 186 0.06 25.10 1.01
CA GLU A 186 -0.76 26.24 1.47
C GLU A 186 -1.48 26.94 0.31
N ALA A 187 -0.80 27.11 -0.84
CA ALA A 187 -1.40 27.69 -2.04
C ALA A 187 -2.56 26.87 -2.59
N HIS A 188 -2.62 25.56 -2.31
CA HIS A 188 -3.66 24.64 -2.76
C HIS A 188 -4.59 24.17 -1.62
N SER A 189 -4.43 24.76 -0.41
CA SER A 189 -5.14 24.28 0.80
C SER A 189 -6.65 24.24 0.65
N ALA A 190 -7.25 25.25 0.03
CA ALA A 190 -8.70 25.32 -0.17
C ALA A 190 -9.22 24.17 -1.08
N GLN A 191 -8.45 23.78 -2.11
CA GLN A 191 -8.81 22.65 -2.98
C GLN A 191 -8.65 21.32 -2.25
N LEU A 192 -7.54 21.14 -1.51
CA LEU A 192 -7.29 19.92 -0.73
C LEU A 192 -8.37 19.73 0.35
N ASP A 193 -8.75 20.78 1.05
CA ASP A 193 -9.80 20.74 2.07
C ASP A 193 -11.16 20.43 1.46
N ASP A 194 -11.53 21.07 0.32
CA ASP A 194 -12.81 20.84 -0.38
C ASP A 194 -12.92 19.38 -0.87
N ILE A 195 -11.89 18.86 -1.56
CA ILE A 195 -11.90 17.48 -2.04
C ILE A 195 -12.07 16.50 -0.87
N PHE A 196 -11.32 16.70 0.22
CA PHE A 196 -11.41 15.80 1.36
C PHE A 196 -12.76 15.89 2.08
N ASP A 197 -13.30 17.08 2.24
CA ASP A 197 -14.61 17.28 2.83
C ASP A 197 -15.70 16.56 2.06
N ARG A 198 -15.71 16.70 0.74
CA ARG A 198 -16.62 15.98 -0.16
C ARG A 198 -16.43 14.47 -0.10
N LEU A 199 -15.18 13.97 -0.03
CA LEU A 199 -14.87 12.55 0.14
C LEU A 199 -15.43 11.99 1.46
N VAL A 200 -15.25 12.70 2.57
CA VAL A 200 -15.80 12.28 3.87
C VAL A 200 -17.33 12.20 3.81
N HIS A 201 -17.98 13.20 3.25
CA HIS A 201 -19.45 13.23 3.18
C HIS A 201 -20.03 12.22 2.20
N VAL A 202 -19.41 11.96 1.04
CA VAL A 202 -19.91 10.92 0.12
C VAL A 202 -19.75 9.54 0.74
N ARG A 203 -18.63 9.27 1.43
CA ARG A 203 -18.39 8.01 2.15
C ARG A 203 -19.36 7.79 3.30
N ASP A 204 -19.63 8.82 4.10
CA ASP A 204 -20.64 8.77 5.17
C ASP A 204 -22.06 8.56 4.60
N ARG A 205 -22.39 9.22 3.49
CA ARG A 205 -23.67 9.03 2.79
C ARG A 205 -23.86 7.60 2.27
N MET A 206 -22.81 7.00 1.67
CA MET A 206 -22.83 5.59 1.26
C MET A 206 -23.08 4.66 2.45
N ALA A 207 -22.34 4.86 3.55
CA ALA A 207 -22.50 4.06 4.76
C ALA A 207 -23.93 4.13 5.30
N LYS A 208 -24.52 5.32 5.39
CA LYS A 208 -25.89 5.52 5.85
C LYS A 208 -26.94 4.89 4.94
N LYS A 209 -26.78 4.98 3.61
CA LYS A 209 -27.66 4.28 2.65
C LYS A 209 -27.64 2.76 2.84
N MET A 210 -26.49 2.21 3.23
CA MET A 210 -26.33 0.78 3.50
C MET A 210 -26.70 0.37 4.94
N GLY A 211 -27.18 1.30 5.77
CA GLY A 211 -27.62 1.04 7.13
C GLY A 211 -26.52 1.03 8.20
N TYR A 212 -25.30 1.44 7.85
CA TYR A 212 -24.20 1.61 8.80
C TYR A 212 -24.32 2.94 9.57
N GLN A 213 -23.75 2.97 10.77
CA GLN A 213 -23.72 4.18 11.58
C GLN A 213 -22.83 5.27 10.97
N ASN A 214 -21.70 4.88 10.41
CA ASN A 214 -20.70 5.73 9.75
C ASN A 214 -19.88 4.90 8.76
N PHE A 215 -18.90 5.52 8.11
CA PHE A 215 -18.10 4.86 7.09
C PHE A 215 -17.12 3.79 7.64
N ILE A 216 -16.82 3.73 8.94
CA ILE A 216 -15.79 2.83 9.48
C ILE A 216 -16.10 1.37 9.14
N GLU A 217 -17.32 0.90 9.46
CA GLU A 217 -17.69 -0.50 9.21
C GLU A 217 -17.75 -0.82 7.71
N LEU A 218 -18.31 0.08 6.90
CA LEU A 218 -18.33 -0.07 5.45
C LEU A 218 -16.90 -0.10 4.88
N GLY A 219 -16.01 0.77 5.36
CA GLY A 219 -14.61 0.81 4.96
C GLY A 219 -13.88 -0.49 5.27
N TYR A 220 -14.14 -1.10 6.43
CA TYR A 220 -13.57 -2.42 6.79
C TYR A 220 -14.07 -3.54 5.88
N CYS A 221 -15.37 -3.52 5.50
CA CYS A 221 -15.90 -4.46 4.51
C CYS A 221 -15.26 -4.26 3.13
N ARG A 222 -15.08 -3.01 2.69
CA ARG A 222 -14.43 -2.67 1.41
C ARG A 222 -12.95 -3.06 1.37
N MET A 223 -12.26 -3.07 2.52
CA MET A 223 -10.90 -3.58 2.66
C MET A 223 -10.83 -5.11 2.79
N GLU A 224 -11.97 -5.80 2.71
CA GLU A 224 -12.08 -7.26 2.83
C GLU A 224 -11.36 -7.83 4.06
N ARG A 225 -11.50 -7.17 5.22
CA ARG A 225 -10.83 -7.59 6.45
C ARG A 225 -11.48 -8.84 7.04
N MET A 226 -10.86 -9.98 6.82
CA MET A 226 -11.39 -11.30 7.18
C MET A 226 -10.98 -11.78 8.57
N CYS A 227 -9.82 -11.36 9.09
CA CYS A 227 -9.24 -11.93 10.31
C CYS A 227 -9.12 -10.95 11.48
N TYR A 228 -9.55 -9.71 11.35
CA TYR A 228 -9.60 -8.71 12.42
C TYR A 228 -10.64 -7.62 12.14
N ASP A 229 -11.04 -6.92 13.18
CA ASP A 229 -12.06 -5.86 13.16
C ASP A 229 -11.52 -4.53 13.72
N ALA A 230 -12.37 -3.51 13.76
CA ALA A 230 -12.03 -2.18 14.29
C ALA A 230 -11.63 -2.23 15.78
N GLN A 231 -12.16 -3.18 16.57
CA GLN A 231 -11.80 -3.35 17.97
C GLN A 231 -10.39 -3.95 18.11
N ALA A 232 -10.03 -4.92 17.29
CA ALA A 232 -8.67 -5.46 17.24
C ALA A 232 -7.65 -4.37 16.85
N VAL A 233 -7.97 -3.55 15.86
CA VAL A 233 -7.13 -2.41 15.45
C VAL A 233 -7.04 -1.36 16.57
N GLN A 234 -8.11 -1.08 17.30
CA GLN A 234 -8.04 -0.21 18.48
C GLN A 234 -7.06 -0.75 19.53
N THR A 235 -7.13 -2.05 19.83
CA THR A 235 -6.21 -2.72 20.75
C THR A 235 -4.77 -2.63 20.25
N PHE A 236 -4.55 -2.82 18.94
CA PHE A 236 -3.24 -2.63 18.32
C PHE A 236 -2.72 -1.21 18.53
N ARG A 237 -3.54 -0.17 18.26
CA ARG A 237 -3.17 1.25 18.46
C ARG A 237 -2.75 1.52 19.91
N GLU A 238 -3.50 1.01 20.88
CA GLU A 238 -3.19 1.16 22.32
C GLU A 238 -1.85 0.47 22.67
N ASN A 239 -1.60 -0.71 22.10
CA ASN A 239 -0.35 -1.44 22.28
C ASN A 239 0.84 -0.70 21.62
N ILE A 240 0.68 -0.10 20.44
CA ILE A 240 1.72 0.73 19.81
C ILE A 240 2.11 1.90 20.72
N VAL A 241 1.12 2.62 21.26
CA VAL A 241 1.38 3.75 22.17
C VAL A 241 2.11 3.31 23.43
N ARG A 242 1.74 2.17 24.00
CA ARG A 242 2.33 1.65 25.23
C ARG A 242 3.72 1.06 25.04
N ASP A 243 3.92 0.25 23.97
CA ASP A 243 5.08 -0.63 23.84
C ASP A 243 6.12 -0.11 22.82
N ILE A 244 5.70 0.55 21.73
CA ILE A 244 6.57 0.97 20.62
C ILE A 244 6.97 2.45 20.73
N VAL A 245 6.00 3.34 20.97
CA VAL A 245 6.26 4.79 21.04
C VAL A 245 7.40 5.16 21.99
N PRO A 246 7.51 4.60 23.22
CA PRO A 246 8.61 4.92 24.12
C PRO A 246 9.98 4.48 23.58
N VAL A 247 10.04 3.33 22.90
CA VAL A 247 11.27 2.79 22.31
C VAL A 247 11.72 3.65 21.12
N VAL A 248 10.80 3.95 20.21
CA VAL A 248 11.06 4.84 19.06
C VAL A 248 11.51 6.22 19.52
N SER A 249 10.80 6.83 20.49
CA SER A 249 11.15 8.16 21.01
C SER A 249 12.56 8.18 21.58
N ARG A 250 12.93 7.17 22.38
CA ARG A 250 14.29 7.04 22.92
C ARG A 250 15.33 6.91 21.81
N LEU A 251 15.15 5.99 20.87
CA LEU A 251 16.09 5.77 19.78
C LEU A 251 16.26 7.01 18.87
N ARG A 252 15.14 7.69 18.55
CA ARG A 252 15.16 8.91 17.71
C ARG A 252 15.86 10.07 18.42
N LEU A 253 15.63 10.28 19.72
CA LEU A 253 16.28 11.34 20.49
C LEU A 253 17.76 11.04 20.73
N GLU A 254 18.14 9.79 21.00
CA GLU A 254 19.56 9.38 21.08
C GLU A 254 20.27 9.60 19.75
N ASN A 255 19.61 9.24 18.63
CA ASN A 255 20.14 9.49 17.30
C ASN A 255 20.28 10.99 17.00
N ALA A 256 19.27 11.81 17.37
CA ALA A 256 19.34 13.27 17.23
C ALA A 256 20.55 13.85 17.97
N GLN A 257 20.82 13.41 19.20
CA GLN A 257 22.01 13.83 19.95
C GLN A 257 23.32 13.48 19.23
N ARG A 258 23.41 12.26 18.66
CA ARG A 258 24.58 11.84 17.87
C ARG A 258 24.78 12.70 16.61
N LEU A 259 23.66 13.15 16.00
CA LEU A 259 23.66 14.01 14.83
C LEU A 259 23.83 15.51 15.17
N GLY A 260 23.98 15.88 16.46
CA GLY A 260 24.11 17.26 16.90
C GLY A 260 22.83 18.09 16.74
N ILE A 261 21.66 17.44 16.82
CA ILE A 261 20.35 18.09 16.69
C ILE A 261 19.80 18.31 18.10
N ASP A 262 19.79 19.56 18.57
CA ASP A 262 19.28 19.92 19.90
C ASP A 262 17.75 19.86 19.99
N THR A 263 17.06 20.28 18.93
CA THR A 263 15.59 20.22 18.82
C THR A 263 15.23 19.50 17.54
N PHE A 264 14.60 18.33 17.69
CA PHE A 264 14.20 17.48 16.58
C PHE A 264 12.93 18.04 15.94
N ARG A 265 13.06 18.53 14.72
CA ARG A 265 11.97 19.13 13.93
C ARG A 265 11.44 18.17 12.88
N LEU A 266 10.28 18.48 12.32
CA LEU A 266 9.68 17.69 11.24
C LEU A 266 10.65 17.46 10.07
N TYR A 267 11.43 18.49 9.69
CA TYR A 267 12.42 18.40 8.62
C TYR A 267 13.70 17.60 8.99
N ASP A 268 13.83 17.12 10.22
CA ASP A 268 14.89 16.21 10.65
C ASP A 268 14.43 14.72 10.58
N ASN A 269 13.15 14.47 10.30
CA ASN A 269 12.56 13.12 10.36
C ASN A 269 13.20 12.14 9.38
N GLU A 270 13.56 12.59 8.17
CA GLU A 270 14.19 11.76 7.14
C GLU A 270 15.74 11.73 7.24
N PHE A 271 16.33 12.24 8.33
CA PHE A 271 17.76 12.30 8.52
C PHE A 271 18.22 11.35 9.62
N PHE A 272 18.96 10.31 9.25
CA PHE A 272 19.31 9.20 10.14
C PHE A 272 20.82 9.10 10.44
N THR A 273 21.69 9.49 9.51
CA THR A 273 23.13 9.25 9.60
C THR A 273 23.96 10.52 9.32
N PRO A 274 25.14 10.70 9.93
CA PRO A 274 25.92 11.94 9.84
C PRO A 274 26.29 12.36 8.42
N GLY A 275 26.43 11.43 7.50
CA GLY A 275 26.75 11.72 6.10
C GLY A 275 25.53 12.03 5.20
N GLY A 276 24.33 12.11 5.77
CA GLY A 276 23.09 12.14 5.00
C GLY A 276 22.69 10.74 4.52
N ASP A 277 21.83 10.70 3.52
CA ASP A 277 21.32 9.46 2.96
C ASP A 277 22.44 8.64 2.30
N PRO A 278 22.52 7.31 2.51
CA PRO A 278 23.43 6.45 1.74
C PRO A 278 23.07 6.52 0.26
N THR A 279 24.06 6.72 -0.58
CA THR A 279 23.83 6.89 -2.01
C THR A 279 23.93 5.53 -2.72
N PRO A 280 22.84 5.04 -3.33
CA PRO A 280 22.88 3.79 -4.09
C PRO A 280 23.64 3.96 -5.40
N CYS A 281 23.95 2.85 -6.06
CA CYS A 281 24.46 2.84 -7.43
C CYS A 281 23.42 3.38 -8.43
N GLY A 282 23.84 3.68 -9.66
CA GLY A 282 22.94 4.14 -10.72
C GLY A 282 21.87 3.10 -11.09
N LYS A 283 20.84 3.53 -11.83
CA LYS A 283 19.68 2.69 -12.15
C LYS A 283 20.08 1.35 -12.79
N GLU A 284 20.94 1.37 -13.82
CA GLU A 284 21.36 0.14 -14.51
C GLU A 284 22.12 -0.81 -13.59
N GLU A 285 23.03 -0.27 -12.76
CA GLU A 285 23.76 -1.07 -11.78
C GLU A 285 22.85 -1.59 -10.67
N LEU A 286 21.82 -0.81 -10.28
CA LEU A 286 20.83 -1.21 -9.27
C LEU A 286 20.02 -2.42 -9.75
N PHE A 287 19.53 -2.41 -10.99
CA PHE A 287 18.85 -3.57 -11.57
C PHE A 287 19.76 -4.79 -11.73
N ALA A 288 21.03 -4.56 -12.11
CA ALA A 288 22.02 -5.65 -12.18
C ALA A 288 22.36 -6.23 -10.79
N ALA A 289 22.41 -5.39 -9.74
CA ALA A 289 22.58 -5.83 -8.36
C ALA A 289 21.34 -6.62 -7.88
N ALA A 290 20.13 -6.14 -8.18
CA ALA A 290 18.89 -6.83 -7.86
C ALA A 290 18.81 -8.21 -8.54
N GLN A 291 19.16 -8.33 -9.83
CA GLN A 291 19.20 -9.63 -10.51
C GLN A 291 20.14 -10.61 -9.80
N LYS A 292 21.36 -10.17 -9.42
CA LYS A 292 22.30 -11.02 -8.69
C LYS A 292 21.78 -11.44 -7.32
N MET A 293 21.08 -10.53 -6.63
CA MET A 293 20.44 -10.82 -5.35
C MET A 293 19.36 -11.90 -5.52
N TYR A 294 18.42 -11.72 -6.47
CA TYR A 294 17.36 -12.68 -6.71
C TYR A 294 17.87 -14.03 -7.22
N ASP A 295 18.93 -14.06 -8.04
CA ASP A 295 19.63 -15.28 -8.44
C ASP A 295 20.24 -16.00 -7.22
N ALA A 296 20.79 -15.28 -6.27
CA ALA A 296 21.38 -15.84 -5.04
C ALA A 296 20.30 -16.31 -4.03
N MET A 297 19.11 -15.75 -4.05
CA MET A 297 17.96 -16.20 -3.26
C MET A 297 17.35 -17.51 -3.75
N GLY A 298 17.65 -17.94 -4.98
CA GLY A 298 17.24 -19.23 -5.56
C GLY A 298 16.73 -19.14 -7.00
N ASP A 299 16.48 -20.30 -7.59
CA ASP A 299 16.10 -20.42 -9.01
C ASP A 299 14.79 -19.68 -9.32
N VAL A 300 13.79 -19.78 -8.45
CA VAL A 300 12.46 -19.17 -8.66
C VAL A 300 12.52 -17.64 -8.57
N PRO A 301 13.07 -17.02 -7.50
CA PRO A 301 13.24 -15.57 -7.45
C PRO A 301 14.10 -15.02 -8.59
N GLY A 302 15.19 -15.74 -8.96
CA GLY A 302 16.07 -15.34 -10.07
C GLY A 302 15.36 -15.37 -11.43
N ALA A 303 14.57 -16.42 -11.70
CA ALA A 303 13.78 -16.53 -12.93
C ALA A 303 12.69 -15.45 -13.01
N PHE A 304 12.01 -15.18 -11.89
CA PHE A 304 11.02 -14.13 -11.76
C PHE A 304 11.61 -12.76 -12.12
N PHE A 305 12.70 -12.34 -11.48
CA PHE A 305 13.24 -10.99 -11.69
C PHE A 305 13.81 -10.82 -13.11
N ARG A 306 14.39 -11.89 -13.67
CA ARG A 306 14.82 -11.91 -15.07
C ARG A 306 13.65 -11.73 -16.03
N MET A 307 12.53 -12.38 -15.81
CA MET A 307 11.30 -12.22 -16.59
C MET A 307 10.80 -10.78 -16.53
N MET A 308 10.82 -10.14 -15.34
CA MET A 308 10.43 -8.74 -15.17
C MET A 308 11.33 -7.80 -16.00
N CYS A 309 12.66 -8.01 -15.98
CA CYS A 309 13.60 -7.22 -16.76
C CYS A 309 13.44 -7.43 -18.27
N GLU A 310 13.34 -8.67 -18.73
CA GLU A 310 13.17 -9.01 -20.15
C GLU A 310 11.87 -8.47 -20.74
N ASN A 311 10.81 -8.42 -19.93
CA ASN A 311 9.51 -7.88 -20.32
C ASN A 311 9.40 -6.35 -20.14
N GLU A 312 10.48 -5.67 -19.75
CA GLU A 312 10.48 -4.22 -19.45
C GLU A 312 9.31 -3.84 -18.53
N ALA A 313 9.12 -4.64 -17.46
CA ALA A 313 7.97 -4.54 -16.57
C ALA A 313 8.19 -3.49 -15.45
N PHE A 314 8.87 -2.39 -15.77
CA PHE A 314 9.19 -1.31 -14.84
C PHE A 314 9.05 0.06 -15.49
N ASP A 315 8.44 1.01 -14.78
CA ASP A 315 8.57 2.44 -15.05
C ASP A 315 8.96 3.13 -13.74
N VAL A 316 10.26 3.39 -13.56
CA VAL A 316 10.81 3.85 -12.28
C VAL A 316 11.30 5.31 -12.29
N GLU A 317 11.35 5.98 -13.43
CA GLU A 317 11.88 7.35 -13.53
C GLU A 317 10.83 8.38 -13.10
N SER A 318 11.21 9.28 -12.19
CA SER A 318 10.37 10.41 -11.80
C SER A 318 10.34 11.47 -12.91
N ARG A 319 9.16 12.01 -13.21
CA ARG A 319 8.95 13.08 -14.19
C ARG A 319 7.64 13.85 -13.94
N PRO A 320 7.50 15.08 -14.45
CA PRO A 320 6.23 15.81 -14.38
C PRO A 320 5.06 15.00 -14.98
N ASN A 321 3.88 15.17 -14.41
CA ASN A 321 2.64 14.51 -14.82
C ASN A 321 2.64 12.97 -14.69
N LYS A 322 3.62 12.38 -14.04
CA LYS A 322 3.57 11.00 -13.59
C LYS A 322 2.98 10.96 -12.18
N TRP A 323 2.12 9.99 -11.90
CA TRP A 323 1.62 9.76 -10.53
C TRP A 323 2.80 9.56 -9.57
N GLY A 324 2.73 10.21 -8.41
CA GLY A 324 3.87 10.36 -7.51
C GLY A 324 4.08 9.22 -6.51
N GLY A 325 3.28 8.16 -6.58
CA GLY A 325 3.40 6.96 -5.74
C GLY A 325 4.30 5.88 -6.35
N GLY A 326 4.48 4.78 -5.61
CA GLY A 326 4.98 3.49 -6.07
C GLY A 326 3.86 2.47 -5.98
N CYS A 327 3.82 1.51 -6.90
CA CYS A 327 2.88 0.39 -6.84
C CYS A 327 3.31 -0.75 -7.77
N CYS A 328 2.92 -1.95 -7.36
CA CYS A 328 2.88 -3.12 -8.24
C CYS A 328 1.43 -3.34 -8.71
N THR A 329 1.22 -3.48 -10.00
CA THR A 329 -0.06 -3.90 -10.58
C THR A 329 0.12 -5.19 -11.37
N GLU A 330 -0.98 -5.86 -11.68
CA GLU A 330 -0.98 -7.07 -12.48
C GLU A 330 -1.87 -6.92 -13.71
N PHE A 331 -1.45 -7.54 -14.80
CA PHE A 331 -2.26 -7.74 -15.99
C PHE A 331 -2.69 -9.22 -16.06
N PRO A 332 -3.84 -9.60 -15.47
CA PRO A 332 -4.18 -11.01 -15.20
C PRO A 332 -4.17 -11.91 -16.43
N LYS A 333 -4.70 -11.44 -17.57
CA LYS A 333 -4.71 -12.18 -18.83
C LYS A 333 -3.31 -12.59 -19.31
N PHE A 334 -2.30 -11.75 -19.00
CA PHE A 334 -0.92 -11.94 -19.40
C PHE A 334 -0.06 -12.53 -18.30
N ARG A 335 -0.60 -12.70 -17.08
CA ARG A 335 0.13 -13.15 -15.88
C ARG A 335 1.41 -12.33 -15.68
N GLN A 336 1.27 -11.02 -15.90
CA GLN A 336 2.41 -10.10 -15.95
C GLN A 336 2.24 -9.03 -14.87
N PRO A 337 3.04 -9.05 -13.81
CA PRO A 337 3.15 -7.93 -12.88
C PRO A 337 3.95 -6.78 -13.53
N PHE A 338 3.67 -5.57 -13.07
CA PHE A 338 4.35 -4.35 -13.51
C PHE A 338 4.57 -3.41 -12.32
N ILE A 339 5.77 -2.85 -12.22
CA ILE A 339 6.18 -1.94 -11.15
C ILE A 339 6.27 -0.51 -11.67
N LEU A 340 5.50 0.40 -11.05
CA LEU A 340 5.62 1.84 -11.23
C LEU A 340 6.28 2.43 -9.98
N ALA A 341 7.28 3.30 -10.16
CA ALA A 341 7.97 3.98 -9.07
C ALA A 341 8.48 5.36 -9.49
N ASN A 342 9.10 6.09 -8.57
CA ASN A 342 9.64 7.43 -8.81
C ASN A 342 11.04 7.57 -8.23
N PHE A 343 12.03 6.94 -8.86
CA PHE A 343 13.43 7.02 -8.46
C PHE A 343 13.92 8.46 -8.42
N ASN A 344 14.67 8.77 -7.37
CA ASN A 344 15.20 10.11 -7.13
C ASN A 344 16.68 10.11 -6.72
N GLY A 345 17.34 8.94 -6.73
CA GLY A 345 18.76 8.78 -6.40
C GLY A 345 19.05 8.75 -4.90
N THR A 346 18.03 8.44 -4.08
CA THR A 346 18.18 8.21 -2.64
C THR A 346 18.18 6.70 -2.32
N SER A 347 18.50 6.34 -1.08
CA SER A 347 18.38 4.95 -0.61
C SER A 347 16.99 4.37 -0.80
N GLY A 348 15.96 5.21 -0.83
CA GLY A 348 14.58 4.82 -1.12
C GLY A 348 14.38 4.13 -2.49
N ASP A 349 15.29 4.32 -3.45
CA ASP A 349 15.23 3.59 -4.71
C ASP A 349 15.50 2.08 -4.51
N VAL A 350 16.31 1.72 -3.50
CA VAL A 350 16.55 0.32 -3.11
C VAL A 350 15.32 -0.24 -2.39
N ASP A 351 14.75 0.54 -1.45
CA ASP A 351 13.51 0.14 -0.74
C ASP A 351 12.41 -0.18 -1.75
N VAL A 352 12.18 0.72 -2.71
CA VAL A 352 11.14 0.53 -3.74
C VAL A 352 11.38 -0.72 -4.59
N VAL A 353 12.61 -0.97 -5.05
CA VAL A 353 12.89 -2.16 -5.89
C VAL A 353 12.65 -3.45 -5.12
N THR A 354 12.97 -3.50 -3.84
CA THR A 354 12.77 -4.69 -3.02
C THR A 354 11.32 -4.83 -2.58
N HIS A 355 10.68 -3.75 -2.18
CA HIS A 355 9.27 -3.69 -1.78
C HIS A 355 8.33 -4.12 -2.93
N GLU A 356 8.37 -3.38 -4.04
CA GLU A 356 7.48 -3.63 -5.17
C GLU A 356 7.76 -5.00 -5.82
N ALA A 357 9.02 -5.45 -5.81
CA ALA A 357 9.34 -6.79 -6.27
C ALA A 357 8.84 -7.89 -5.30
N GLY A 358 8.63 -7.59 -4.03
CA GLY A 358 7.94 -8.51 -3.10
C GLY A 358 6.49 -8.77 -3.54
N HIS A 359 5.75 -7.72 -3.89
CA HIS A 359 4.41 -7.84 -4.48
C HIS A 359 4.43 -8.59 -5.82
N ALA A 360 5.35 -8.20 -6.72
CA ALA A 360 5.46 -8.80 -8.03
C ALA A 360 5.85 -10.30 -7.96
N LEU A 361 6.71 -10.69 -7.02
CA LEU A 361 7.05 -12.09 -6.78
C LEU A 361 5.84 -12.88 -6.28
N ASN A 362 5.04 -12.33 -5.36
CA ASN A 362 3.79 -12.97 -4.94
C ASN A 362 2.86 -13.18 -6.14
N ALA A 363 2.60 -12.14 -6.95
CA ALA A 363 1.76 -12.24 -8.15
C ALA A 363 2.29 -13.32 -9.13
N TYR A 364 3.61 -13.38 -9.31
CA TYR A 364 4.25 -14.42 -10.12
C TYR A 364 4.03 -15.83 -9.54
N LEU A 365 4.15 -15.99 -8.23
CA LEU A 365 4.02 -17.29 -7.55
C LEU A 365 2.58 -17.83 -7.56
N ILE A 366 1.59 -16.93 -7.47
CA ILE A 366 0.17 -17.33 -7.44
C ILE A 366 -0.51 -17.31 -8.82
N ALA A 367 0.21 -16.97 -9.89
CA ALA A 367 -0.37 -16.78 -11.23
C ALA A 367 -1.16 -18.00 -11.77
N ASP A 368 -0.87 -19.20 -11.31
CA ASP A 368 -1.58 -20.44 -11.62
C ASP A 368 -2.58 -20.87 -10.52
N ASN A 369 -2.73 -20.09 -9.44
CA ASN A 369 -3.68 -20.40 -8.39
C ASN A 369 -5.11 -20.21 -8.91
N ARG A 370 -5.98 -21.20 -8.65
CA ARG A 370 -7.38 -21.21 -9.12
C ARG A 370 -8.26 -20.10 -8.56
N PHE A 371 -7.80 -19.40 -7.52
CA PHE A 371 -8.48 -18.29 -6.87
C PHE A 371 -7.75 -16.95 -6.98
N ALA A 372 -6.62 -16.90 -7.72
CA ALA A 372 -5.80 -15.71 -7.83
C ALA A 372 -6.59 -14.45 -8.23
N LEU A 373 -7.55 -14.57 -9.14
CA LEU A 373 -8.37 -13.44 -9.59
C LEU A 373 -9.41 -12.99 -8.55
N GLU A 374 -9.90 -13.91 -7.70
CA GLU A 374 -10.98 -13.63 -6.74
C GLU A 374 -10.46 -13.27 -5.35
N LEU A 375 -9.34 -13.87 -4.93
CA LEU A 375 -8.76 -13.71 -3.60
C LEU A 375 -7.44 -12.93 -3.60
N GLY A 376 -6.77 -12.80 -4.75
CA GLY A 376 -5.44 -12.21 -4.81
C GLY A 376 -4.49 -12.86 -3.83
N CYS A 377 -3.82 -12.06 -3.01
CA CYS A 377 -2.95 -12.50 -1.92
C CYS A 377 -3.68 -12.72 -0.59
N GLY A 378 -4.97 -12.44 -0.49
CA GLY A 378 -5.80 -12.70 0.71
C GLY A 378 -5.96 -11.55 1.69
N GLY A 379 -5.60 -10.33 1.30
CA GLY A 379 -5.74 -9.12 2.12
C GLY A 379 -4.52 -8.21 1.98
N MET A 380 -4.70 -6.94 2.31
CA MET A 380 -3.64 -5.93 2.15
C MET A 380 -2.51 -6.14 3.16
N GLU A 381 -2.83 -6.58 4.38
CA GLU A 381 -1.82 -6.95 5.39
C GLU A 381 -0.94 -8.13 4.94
N THR A 382 -1.50 -9.06 4.15
CA THR A 382 -0.74 -10.15 3.53
C THR A 382 0.13 -9.62 2.39
N ALA A 383 -0.42 -8.76 1.53
CA ALA A 383 0.31 -8.11 0.44
C ALA A 383 1.53 -7.36 0.97
N GLU A 384 1.34 -6.53 2.02
CA GLU A 384 2.44 -5.75 2.60
C GLU A 384 3.42 -6.61 3.42
N THR A 385 2.99 -7.77 3.90
CA THR A 385 3.92 -8.74 4.48
C THR A 385 4.90 -9.27 3.43
N HIS A 386 4.45 -9.47 2.18
CA HIS A 386 5.33 -9.88 1.09
C HIS A 386 6.37 -8.80 0.75
N SER A 387 5.93 -7.55 0.60
CA SER A 387 6.77 -6.43 0.19
C SER A 387 7.79 -6.05 1.28
N MET A 388 7.32 -5.75 2.49
CA MET A 388 8.14 -5.28 3.60
C MET A 388 9.12 -6.35 4.11
N SER A 389 8.78 -7.63 4.01
CA SER A 389 9.70 -8.72 4.35
C SER A 389 10.83 -8.85 3.31
N MET A 390 10.54 -8.65 2.02
CA MET A 390 11.55 -8.71 0.97
C MET A 390 12.62 -7.63 1.14
N GLU A 391 12.25 -6.44 1.63
CA GLU A 391 13.20 -5.38 1.96
C GLU A 391 14.27 -5.87 2.95
N PHE A 392 13.89 -6.64 3.97
CA PHE A 392 14.82 -7.21 4.95
C PHE A 392 15.59 -8.43 4.43
N PHE A 393 14.98 -9.24 3.58
CA PHE A 393 15.71 -10.34 2.92
C PHE A 393 16.78 -9.84 1.94
N ALA A 394 16.72 -8.59 1.49
CA ALA A 394 17.77 -7.96 0.71
C ALA A 394 19.03 -7.60 1.52
N TRP A 395 18.99 -7.58 2.87
CA TRP A 395 20.07 -7.10 3.71
C TRP A 395 21.44 -7.77 3.51
N PRO A 396 21.56 -9.09 3.29
CA PRO A 396 22.85 -9.73 3.00
C PRO A 396 23.51 -9.24 1.70
N TYR A 397 22.74 -8.62 0.80
CA TYR A 397 23.18 -8.25 -0.55
C TYR A 397 23.42 -6.74 -0.73
N LEU A 398 23.24 -5.95 0.33
CA LEU A 398 23.26 -4.47 0.26
C LEU A 398 24.58 -3.88 -0.25
N ASP A 399 25.73 -4.55 -0.06
CA ASP A 399 27.01 -4.10 -0.59
C ASP A 399 27.04 -4.01 -2.13
N ALA A 400 26.14 -4.73 -2.82
CA ALA A 400 25.99 -4.63 -4.27
C ALA A 400 25.19 -3.38 -4.69
N PHE A 401 24.29 -2.90 -3.84
CA PHE A 401 23.49 -1.69 -4.08
C PHE A 401 24.20 -0.41 -3.65
N PHE A 402 25.10 -0.51 -2.64
CA PHE A 402 25.81 0.63 -2.07
C PHE A 402 27.32 0.47 -2.26
N PRO A 403 27.90 0.99 -3.38
CA PRO A 403 29.30 0.75 -3.72
C PRO A 403 30.30 1.46 -2.81
N LYS A 404 29.87 2.51 -2.08
CA LYS A 404 30.74 3.22 -1.16
C LYS A 404 30.85 2.46 0.16
N ALA A 405 32.08 2.23 0.61
CA ALA A 405 32.37 1.50 1.84
C ALA A 405 31.62 2.12 3.05
N GLY A 406 30.92 1.30 3.80
CA GLY A 406 30.14 1.69 4.98
C GLY A 406 28.72 2.16 4.68
N ASP A 407 28.34 2.44 3.43
CA ASP A 407 26.98 2.91 3.12
C ASP A 407 25.94 1.78 3.28
N ALA A 408 26.28 0.54 3.01
CA ALA A 408 25.40 -0.61 3.28
C ALA A 408 25.06 -0.73 4.78
N GLU A 409 26.05 -0.48 5.68
CA GLU A 409 25.79 -0.52 7.12
C GLU A 409 24.98 0.68 7.60
N ARG A 410 25.23 1.87 7.03
CA ARG A 410 24.42 3.06 7.27
C ARG A 410 22.96 2.84 6.84
N TYR A 411 22.77 2.16 5.71
CA TYR A 411 21.44 1.81 5.23
C TYR A 411 20.74 0.82 6.16
N ARG A 412 21.40 -0.25 6.65
CA ARG A 412 20.79 -1.19 7.62
C ARG A 412 20.30 -0.47 8.87
N PHE A 413 21.12 0.44 9.41
CA PHE A 413 20.72 1.26 10.57
C PHE A 413 19.51 2.15 10.25
N GLN A 414 19.59 2.90 9.15
CA GLN A 414 18.53 3.81 8.70
C GLN A 414 17.23 3.06 8.46
N HIS A 415 17.27 1.98 7.68
CA HIS A 415 16.11 1.17 7.32
C HIS A 415 15.44 0.57 8.57
N ALA A 416 16.19 -0.05 9.47
CA ALA A 416 15.61 -0.64 10.69
C ALA A 416 14.99 0.42 11.62
N LEU A 417 15.65 1.58 11.79
CA LEU A 417 15.14 2.65 12.62
C LEU A 417 13.92 3.33 11.99
N ASP A 418 13.92 3.50 10.67
CA ASP A 418 12.79 4.07 9.92
C ASP A 418 11.58 3.13 9.98
N ALA A 419 11.76 1.85 9.67
CA ALA A 419 10.74 0.83 9.74
C ALA A 419 10.10 0.72 11.14
N LEU A 420 10.91 0.81 12.23
CA LEU A 420 10.34 0.84 13.57
C LEU A 420 9.61 2.16 13.86
N SER A 421 10.14 3.30 13.37
CA SER A 421 9.53 4.63 13.53
C SER A 421 8.24 4.78 12.70
N PHE A 422 8.09 3.97 11.66
CA PHE A 422 6.89 3.92 10.84
C PHE A 422 5.67 3.39 11.60
N LEU A 423 5.85 2.43 12.52
CA LEU A 423 4.73 1.85 13.28
C LEU A 423 3.88 2.91 14.02
N PRO A 424 4.45 3.83 14.81
CA PRO A 424 3.68 4.92 15.39
C PRO A 424 3.03 5.85 14.34
N TYR A 425 3.73 6.15 13.25
CA TYR A 425 3.20 7.05 12.22
C TYR A 425 2.01 6.45 11.47
N GLY A 426 2.15 5.24 10.97
CA GLY A 426 1.06 4.58 10.24
C GLY A 426 -0.16 4.31 11.12
N THR A 427 0.08 3.96 12.39
CA THR A 427 -0.99 3.81 13.39
C THR A 427 -1.72 5.13 13.68
N MET A 428 -0.98 6.24 13.72
CA MET A 428 -1.54 7.59 13.83
C MET A 428 -2.43 7.95 12.63
N VAL A 429 -2.00 7.61 11.42
CA VAL A 429 -2.78 7.83 10.18
C VAL A 429 -4.10 7.08 10.25
N ASP A 430 -4.11 5.85 10.76
CA ASP A 430 -5.32 5.05 10.95
C ASP A 430 -6.25 5.69 12.01
N GLU A 431 -5.72 6.08 13.17
CA GLU A 431 -6.54 6.72 14.22
C GLU A 431 -7.14 8.05 13.73
N PHE A 432 -6.40 8.82 12.94
CA PHE A 432 -6.93 10.04 12.31
C PHE A 432 -8.16 9.75 11.46
N GLN A 433 -8.11 8.73 10.62
CA GLN A 433 -9.24 8.34 9.77
C GLN A 433 -10.43 7.87 10.60
N HIS A 434 -10.22 7.09 11.65
CA HIS A 434 -11.29 6.68 12.58
C HIS A 434 -11.97 7.89 13.23
N ARG A 435 -11.20 8.90 13.67
CA ARG A 435 -11.73 10.12 14.26
C ARG A 435 -12.55 10.93 13.25
N VAL A 436 -12.04 11.10 12.04
CA VAL A 436 -12.73 11.87 10.99
C VAL A 436 -14.01 11.18 10.52
N TYR A 437 -14.00 9.86 10.31
CA TYR A 437 -15.21 9.14 9.88
C TYR A 437 -16.21 8.87 11.00
N ALA A 438 -15.81 8.94 12.26
CA ALA A 438 -16.74 8.95 13.39
C ALA A 438 -17.47 10.30 13.54
N GLU A 439 -16.81 11.40 13.13
CA GLU A 439 -17.30 12.77 13.22
C GLU A 439 -17.19 13.46 11.85
N PRO A 440 -18.02 13.11 10.85
CA PRO A 440 -17.85 13.56 9.45
C PRO A 440 -17.99 15.07 9.26
N ASP A 441 -18.64 15.78 10.18
CA ASP A 441 -18.88 17.22 10.14
C ASP A 441 -17.69 18.06 10.70
N LEU A 442 -16.55 17.43 11.06
CA LEU A 442 -15.36 18.18 11.48
C LEU A 442 -14.92 19.16 10.39
N THR A 443 -14.73 20.42 10.78
CA THR A 443 -14.15 21.44 9.91
C THR A 443 -12.68 21.15 9.60
N PRO A 444 -12.10 21.72 8.52
CA PRO A 444 -10.67 21.57 8.24
C PRO A 444 -9.76 21.95 9.41
N ALA A 445 -10.11 23.01 10.17
CA ALA A 445 -9.35 23.43 11.34
C ALA A 445 -9.41 22.40 12.49
N GLU A 446 -10.56 21.77 12.70
CA GLU A 446 -10.72 20.70 13.70
C GLU A 446 -9.98 19.43 13.28
N ARG A 447 -10.00 19.05 12.00
CA ARG A 447 -9.18 17.95 11.47
C ARG A 447 -7.69 18.20 11.69
N ASN A 448 -7.21 19.42 11.45
CA ASN A 448 -5.83 19.79 11.73
C ASN A 448 -5.49 19.72 13.22
N ALA A 449 -6.42 20.10 14.10
CA ALA A 449 -6.24 19.99 15.56
C ALA A 449 -6.17 18.52 16.00
N VAL A 450 -7.03 17.64 15.45
CA VAL A 450 -6.97 16.18 15.66
C VAL A 450 -5.60 15.65 15.23
N TRP A 451 -5.09 16.06 14.06
CA TRP A 451 -3.77 15.63 13.61
C TRP A 451 -2.65 16.00 14.58
N LEU A 452 -2.64 17.26 15.09
CA LEU A 452 -1.63 17.71 16.08
C LEU A 452 -1.73 16.95 17.41
N GLU A 453 -2.96 16.66 17.88
CA GLU A 453 -3.17 15.82 19.07
C GLU A 453 -2.52 14.44 18.88
N LEU A 454 -2.75 13.81 17.71
CA LEU A 454 -2.21 12.50 17.38
C LEU A 454 -0.68 12.53 17.18
N GLU A 455 -0.13 13.59 16.58
CA GLU A 455 1.33 13.80 16.50
C GLU A 455 1.95 13.80 17.91
N ALA A 456 1.36 14.52 18.85
CA ALA A 456 1.84 14.55 20.23
C ALA A 456 1.71 13.18 20.95
N LYS A 457 0.70 12.39 20.59
CA LYS A 457 0.48 11.05 21.15
C LYS A 457 1.47 10.01 20.61
N TYR A 458 1.66 9.98 19.29
CA TYR A 458 2.40 8.91 18.60
C TYR A 458 3.86 9.25 18.32
N ARG A 459 4.18 10.53 18.13
CA ARG A 459 5.53 11.01 17.80
C ARG A 459 5.99 12.18 18.68
N PRO A 460 5.94 12.02 20.03
CA PRO A 460 6.20 13.10 20.98
C PRO A 460 7.64 13.64 20.91
N TYR A 461 8.54 12.97 20.20
CA TYR A 461 9.92 13.39 19.99
C TYR A 461 10.07 14.46 18.88
N ILE A 462 9.03 14.73 18.07
CA ILE A 462 9.06 15.72 17.00
C ILE A 462 8.43 17.03 17.49
N ASP A 463 9.21 18.10 17.46
CA ASP A 463 8.67 19.44 17.57
C ASP A 463 8.10 19.88 16.22
N GLN A 464 6.78 20.01 16.13
CA GLN A 464 6.05 20.29 14.89
C GLN A 464 6.22 21.73 14.40
N SER A 465 6.81 22.64 15.20
CA SER A 465 6.99 24.04 14.82
C SER A 465 8.12 24.26 13.80
N GLY A 466 8.13 25.39 13.14
CA GLY A 466 9.23 25.84 12.28
C GLY A 466 8.99 25.76 10.78
N ILE A 467 7.85 25.14 10.35
CA ILE A 467 7.38 25.17 8.96
C ILE A 467 5.95 25.71 8.95
N PRO A 468 5.73 26.98 8.54
CA PRO A 468 4.51 27.75 8.83
C PRO A 468 3.18 27.06 8.51
N TYR A 469 3.08 26.36 7.39
CA TYR A 469 1.85 25.66 7.03
C TYR A 469 1.73 24.31 7.76
N LEU A 470 2.80 23.52 7.77
CA LEU A 470 2.78 22.16 8.32
C LEU A 470 2.63 22.16 9.85
N GLU A 471 3.13 23.18 10.54
CA GLU A 471 2.99 23.34 12.00
C GLU A 471 1.53 23.51 12.47
N ARG A 472 0.60 23.78 11.53
CA ARG A 472 -0.84 23.86 11.82
C ARG A 472 -1.53 22.50 11.81
N GLY A 473 -0.80 21.41 11.60
CA GLY A 473 -1.35 20.04 11.53
C GLY A 473 -1.87 19.63 10.17
N THR A 474 -1.37 20.23 9.10
CA THR A 474 -1.84 20.01 7.72
C THR A 474 -1.10 18.89 6.99
N ARG A 475 -0.16 18.20 7.67
CA ARG A 475 0.67 17.16 7.04
C ARG A 475 -0.14 16.03 6.42
N TRP A 476 -1.33 15.69 6.93
CA TRP A 476 -2.20 14.66 6.40
C TRP A 476 -2.63 14.91 4.94
N GLN A 477 -2.65 16.16 4.49
CA GLN A 477 -3.14 16.53 3.16
C GLN A 477 -2.29 15.98 2.00
N TYR A 478 -1.02 15.66 2.23
CA TYR A 478 -0.20 15.01 1.22
C TYR A 478 0.01 13.50 1.45
N GLN A 479 -0.69 12.91 2.43
CA GLN A 479 -0.76 11.48 2.62
C GLN A 479 -1.87 10.91 1.74
N MET A 480 -1.53 10.49 0.51
CA MET A 480 -2.48 10.09 -0.53
C MET A 480 -3.48 9.03 -0.06
N HIS A 481 -3.05 8.04 0.73
CA HIS A 481 -3.91 6.96 1.23
C HIS A 481 -5.13 7.47 2.00
N ILE A 482 -5.05 8.62 2.68
CA ILE A 482 -6.19 9.22 3.39
C ILE A 482 -7.30 9.62 2.42
N TYR A 483 -6.94 10.10 1.22
CA TYR A 483 -7.89 10.49 0.18
C TYR A 483 -8.32 9.31 -0.68
N GLU A 484 -7.35 8.50 -1.14
CA GLU A 484 -7.54 7.52 -2.20
C GLU A 484 -8.03 6.17 -1.67
N THR A 485 -7.49 5.69 -0.54
CA THR A 485 -7.73 4.32 -0.04
C THR A 485 -7.88 4.32 1.49
N PRO A 486 -9.03 4.77 2.01
CA PRO A 486 -9.24 4.91 3.45
C PRO A 486 -9.13 3.57 4.17
N PHE A 487 -8.52 3.64 5.36
CA PHE A 487 -8.21 2.51 6.24
C PHE A 487 -7.14 1.53 5.75
N TYR A 488 -6.54 1.73 4.57
CA TYR A 488 -5.47 0.87 4.10
C TYR A 488 -4.19 0.98 4.94
N TYR A 489 -3.88 2.17 5.44
CA TYR A 489 -2.54 2.47 5.98
C TYR A 489 -2.13 1.65 7.20
N ILE A 490 -3.09 1.11 7.97
CA ILE A 490 -2.82 0.23 9.11
C ILE A 490 -2.24 -1.12 8.69
N ASP A 491 -2.55 -1.58 7.48
CA ASP A 491 -2.10 -2.87 6.98
C ASP A 491 -0.58 -2.91 6.83
N TYR A 492 0.05 -1.77 6.47
CA TYR A 492 1.51 -1.61 6.53
C TYR A 492 2.06 -1.81 7.94
N CYS A 493 1.37 -1.31 8.97
CA CYS A 493 1.83 -1.47 10.35
C CYS A 493 1.74 -2.93 10.82
N LEU A 494 0.65 -3.60 10.46
CA LEU A 494 0.47 -5.02 10.77
C LEU A 494 1.54 -5.86 10.06
N ALA A 495 1.72 -5.63 8.77
CA ALA A 495 2.73 -6.28 7.94
C ALA A 495 4.17 -6.02 8.43
N GLN A 496 4.47 -4.78 8.86
CA GLN A 496 5.80 -4.45 9.41
C GLN A 496 6.14 -5.27 10.65
N THR A 497 5.14 -5.63 11.47
CA THR A 497 5.38 -6.52 12.62
C THR A 497 5.77 -7.94 12.18
N ALA A 498 5.20 -8.43 11.09
CA ALA A 498 5.57 -9.70 10.49
C ALA A 498 6.96 -9.63 9.83
N ALA A 499 7.23 -8.55 9.09
CA ALA A 499 8.53 -8.33 8.44
C ALA A 499 9.68 -8.29 9.46
N PHE A 500 9.50 -7.63 10.60
CA PHE A 500 10.48 -7.69 11.69
C PHE A 500 10.69 -9.10 12.25
N GLN A 501 9.64 -9.91 12.35
CA GLN A 501 9.79 -11.30 12.79
C GLN A 501 10.57 -12.13 11.75
N PHE A 502 10.35 -11.90 10.45
CA PHE A 502 11.18 -12.48 9.39
C PHE A 502 12.63 -11.99 9.48
N LEU A 503 12.86 -10.69 9.70
CA LEU A 503 14.22 -10.15 9.89
C LEU A 503 14.93 -10.84 11.06
N LEU A 504 14.29 -10.95 12.22
CA LEU A 504 14.86 -11.62 13.39
C LEU A 504 15.16 -13.09 13.11
N ALA A 505 14.23 -13.81 12.50
CA ALA A 505 14.42 -15.21 12.13
C ALA A 505 15.57 -15.42 11.12
N SER A 506 15.72 -14.48 10.17
CA SER A 506 16.81 -14.54 9.17
C SER A 506 18.21 -14.31 9.74
N GLN A 507 18.32 -13.68 10.93
CA GLN A 507 19.62 -13.54 11.60
C GLN A 507 20.16 -14.89 12.12
N ASP A 508 19.25 -15.81 12.47
CA ASP A 508 19.60 -17.14 12.98
C ASP A 508 19.69 -18.17 11.85
N ASP A 509 18.71 -18.16 10.93
CA ASP A 509 18.60 -19.09 9.79
C ASP A 509 17.97 -18.39 8.59
N TYR A 510 18.81 -17.82 7.72
CA TYR A 510 18.35 -17.09 6.54
C TYR A 510 17.55 -17.98 5.58
N ASP A 511 18.08 -19.15 5.24
CA ASP A 511 17.47 -20.04 4.25
C ASP A 511 16.13 -20.58 4.74
N GLY A 512 16.04 -20.98 6.02
CA GLY A 512 14.81 -21.42 6.63
C GLY A 512 13.76 -20.29 6.77
N ALA A 513 14.18 -19.07 7.10
CA ALA A 513 13.29 -17.92 7.13
C ALA A 513 12.77 -17.57 5.73
N PHE A 514 13.65 -17.58 4.72
CA PHE A 514 13.25 -17.31 3.34
C PHE A 514 12.34 -18.39 2.76
N ALA A 515 12.58 -19.67 3.09
CA ALA A 515 11.68 -20.76 2.70
C ALA A 515 10.27 -20.59 3.29
N ARG A 516 10.14 -20.13 4.56
CA ARG A 516 8.84 -19.81 5.18
C ARG A 516 8.17 -18.62 4.51
N TYR A 517 8.94 -17.59 4.12
CA TYR A 517 8.46 -16.46 3.36
C TYR A 517 7.90 -16.88 1.99
N LEU A 518 8.63 -17.69 1.24
CA LEU A 518 8.16 -18.22 -0.06
C LEU A 518 6.90 -19.10 0.13
N HIS A 519 6.85 -19.92 1.18
CA HIS A 519 5.66 -20.72 1.49
C HIS A 519 4.44 -19.83 1.74
N LEU A 520 4.58 -18.77 2.55
CA LEU A 520 3.53 -17.78 2.79
C LEU A 520 3.09 -17.13 1.47
N SER A 521 4.03 -16.71 0.64
CA SER A 521 3.77 -16.01 -0.62
C SER A 521 3.08 -16.88 -1.69
N GLN A 522 3.09 -18.19 -1.55
CA GLN A 522 2.45 -19.12 -2.50
C GLN A 522 0.97 -19.44 -2.18
N GLN A 523 0.45 -18.98 -1.03
CA GLN A 523 -0.88 -19.41 -0.58
C GLN A 523 -2.05 -18.77 -1.34
N GLY A 524 -1.84 -17.63 -2.01
CA GLY A 524 -2.83 -17.04 -2.92
C GLY A 524 -4.20 -16.78 -2.29
N GLY A 525 -4.25 -16.23 -1.08
CA GLY A 525 -5.48 -15.89 -0.38
C GLY A 525 -6.29 -17.07 0.17
N GLU A 526 -5.81 -18.31 0.03
CA GLU A 526 -6.49 -19.49 0.56
C GLU A 526 -6.36 -19.68 2.08
N LYS A 527 -5.63 -18.77 2.76
CA LYS A 527 -5.46 -18.76 4.21
C LYS A 527 -5.58 -17.34 4.76
N LEU A 528 -6.08 -17.23 5.98
CA LEU A 528 -6.09 -15.96 6.70
C LEU A 528 -4.67 -15.54 7.08
N TRP A 529 -4.40 -14.25 7.10
CA TRP A 529 -3.10 -13.72 7.49
C TRP A 529 -2.63 -14.18 8.87
N THR A 530 -3.54 -14.22 9.86
CA THR A 530 -3.23 -14.73 11.20
C THR A 530 -2.80 -16.19 11.22
N ASP A 531 -3.38 -17.02 10.35
CA ASP A 531 -3.00 -18.42 10.21
C ASP A 531 -1.62 -18.55 9.53
N LEU A 532 -1.36 -17.71 8.52
CA LEU A 532 -0.06 -17.63 7.85
C LEU A 532 1.06 -17.23 8.81
N LEU A 533 0.81 -16.28 9.73
CA LEU A 533 1.76 -15.93 10.78
C LEU A 533 2.02 -17.12 11.72
N ALA A 534 0.98 -17.81 12.14
CA ALA A 534 1.10 -18.98 13.02
C ALA A 534 1.90 -20.12 12.34
N GLU A 535 1.65 -20.40 11.05
CA GLU A 535 2.41 -21.38 10.27
C GLU A 535 3.89 -20.98 10.09
N ALA A 536 4.17 -19.69 9.95
CA ALA A 536 5.53 -19.16 9.95
C ALA A 536 6.21 -19.22 11.33
N GLY A 537 5.49 -19.61 12.39
CA GLY A 537 5.99 -19.64 13.77
C GLY A 537 6.05 -18.25 14.42
N PHE A 538 5.27 -17.30 13.94
CA PHE A 538 5.23 -15.91 14.37
C PHE A 538 4.03 -15.63 15.28
N ARG A 539 4.17 -14.60 16.11
CA ARG A 539 3.10 -14.12 16.96
C ARG A 539 2.25 -13.08 16.22
N SER A 540 0.94 -13.18 16.39
CA SER A 540 0.03 -12.14 15.94
C SER A 540 0.25 -10.83 16.71
N PRO A 541 0.28 -9.64 16.05
CA PRO A 541 0.43 -8.37 16.76
C PRO A 541 -0.77 -8.00 17.63
N PHE A 542 -1.88 -8.71 17.49
CA PHE A 542 -3.06 -8.59 18.37
C PHE A 542 -2.93 -9.36 19.69
N GLU A 543 -1.95 -10.25 19.80
CA GLU A 543 -1.73 -11.01 21.03
C GLU A 543 -1.16 -10.12 22.14
N PRO A 544 -1.61 -10.33 23.42
CA PRO A 544 -1.07 -9.60 24.55
C PRO A 544 0.47 -9.73 24.66
N GLY A 545 1.17 -8.59 24.72
CA GLY A 545 2.62 -8.53 24.90
C GLY A 545 3.45 -8.85 23.65
N ALA A 546 2.83 -9.13 22.48
CA ALA A 546 3.55 -9.40 21.24
C ALA A 546 4.42 -8.20 20.82
N LEU A 547 3.86 -6.98 20.86
CA LEU A 547 4.59 -5.76 20.47
C LEU A 547 5.70 -5.41 21.46
N ALA A 548 5.49 -5.62 22.77
CA ALA A 548 6.54 -5.44 23.77
C ALA A 548 7.73 -6.39 23.53
N GLN A 549 7.44 -7.65 23.21
CA GLN A 549 8.46 -8.64 22.87
C GLN A 549 9.19 -8.26 21.59
N LEU A 550 8.46 -7.86 20.54
CA LEU A 550 9.03 -7.42 19.27
C LEU A 550 10.00 -6.25 19.48
N ALA A 551 9.57 -5.22 20.21
CA ALA A 551 10.39 -4.05 20.53
C ALA A 551 11.68 -4.44 21.26
N ALA A 552 11.58 -5.35 22.25
CA ALA A 552 12.73 -5.84 23.00
C ALA A 552 13.75 -6.61 22.16
N GLN A 553 13.32 -7.22 21.06
CA GLN A 553 14.20 -7.94 20.12
C GLN A 553 14.76 -7.05 19.01
N VAL A 554 13.97 -6.09 18.50
CA VAL A 554 14.37 -5.20 17.41
C VAL A 554 15.30 -4.08 17.88
N GLU A 555 15.09 -3.52 19.07
CA GLU A 555 15.95 -2.46 19.60
C GLU A 555 17.44 -2.85 19.66
N PRO A 556 17.85 -4.01 20.19
CA PRO A 556 19.25 -4.44 20.15
C PRO A 556 19.81 -4.60 18.72
N LEU A 557 18.98 -5.05 17.79
CA LEU A 557 19.40 -5.17 16.38
C LEU A 557 19.67 -3.79 15.76
N ILE A 558 18.80 -2.80 15.98
CA ILE A 558 19.05 -1.42 15.54
C ILE A 558 20.32 -0.89 16.14
N ARG A 559 20.54 -1.10 17.45
CA ARG A 559 21.76 -0.64 18.16
C ARG A 559 23.03 -1.29 17.63
N LYS A 560 22.98 -2.56 17.20
CA LYS A 560 24.10 -3.27 16.58
C LYS A 560 24.58 -2.59 15.29
N HIS A 561 23.67 -2.07 14.49
CA HIS A 561 23.96 -1.39 13.22
C HIS A 561 24.18 0.12 13.37
N THR A 562 24.21 0.64 14.58
CA THR A 562 24.46 2.06 14.84
C THR A 562 25.86 2.46 14.37
N VAL A 563 25.97 3.42 13.45
CA VAL A 563 27.21 3.94 12.83
C VAL A 563 27.57 5.33 13.35
#